data_bfc1f12b1236850428c94b82f3f0eb8f
#
_entry.id   bfc1f12b1236850428c94b82f3f0eb8f
#
_cell.length_a   1.000
_cell.length_b   1.000
_cell.length_c   1.000
_cell.angle_alpha   90.00
_cell.angle_beta   90.00
_cell.angle_gamma   90.00
#
_symmetry.space_group_name_H-M   'P 1'
#
loop_
_entity.id
_entity.type
_entity.pdbx_description
1 polymer ?
#
loop_
_entity_poly.entity_id
_entity_poly.type
_entity_poly.pdbx_seq_one_letter_code
_entity_poly.pdbx_strand_id
1 'polypeptide(L)'
;ALGPSSDEADLNTVEPPHASGRAIFEQARPSLDDIRMRDERRFRQKQRAALAFRRHVYRHNLYAKHVASNRYTRYRPYPGPSGFRRNPVYARLLSTFLQRELQVWPHVDIAFLSYYIPALLSQLDVTSDTFVQRLAEWIGNDCDARLLAHEMELFVRSGRGGLGLDQYDTNPWLQYDNV
;
A
#
# COMPACT_ATOMS: atom_id res chain seq x y z
N ALA A 1 82.96 1.50 60.30
CA ALA A 1 82.22 0.40 60.91
C ALA A 1 80.79 0.45 60.48
N LEU A 2 80.30 -0.71 60.14
CA LEU A 2 78.88 -1.09 59.95
C LEU A 2 78.20 -0.54 58.72
N GLY A 3 77.95 -1.25 57.75
CA GLY A 3 77.46 -2.50 57.38
C GLY A 3 76.00 -2.40 56.90
N PRO A 4 75.61 -3.13 55.91
CA PRO A 4 74.51 -2.78 54.98
C PRO A 4 73.18 -3.45 55.43
N SER A 5 72.09 -2.99 54.90
CA SER A 5 70.90 -3.77 54.87
C SER A 5 70.17 -3.55 53.58
N SER A 6 70.05 -4.64 52.91
CA SER A 6 69.28 -4.83 51.67
C SER A 6 67.80 -4.84 52.03
N ASP A 7 66.98 -4.14 51.28
CA ASP A 7 65.55 -4.44 51.21
C ASP A 7 65.18 -4.42 49.75
N GLU A 8 65.01 -5.59 49.21
CA GLU A 8 64.36 -5.85 47.89
C GLU A 8 62.90 -5.53 48.03
N ALA A 9 62.49 -4.50 47.28
CA ALA A 9 61.05 -4.24 47.09
C ALA A 9 60.54 -4.97 45.86
N ASP A 10 59.69 -5.93 46.09
CA ASP A 10 58.88 -6.65 45.13
C ASP A 10 58.20 -5.72 44.15
N LEU A 11 58.56 -5.81 42.90
CA LEU A 11 57.84 -5.23 41.77
C LEU A 11 56.64 -6.10 41.49
N ASN A 12 55.51 -5.73 42.07
CA ASN A 12 54.22 -6.30 41.78
C ASN A 12 53.81 -5.94 40.35
N THR A 13 54.05 -6.88 39.46
CA THR A 13 53.63 -6.79 38.05
C THR A 13 52.11 -6.92 37.98
N VAL A 14 51.44 -5.80 37.88
CA VAL A 14 50.00 -5.77 37.59
C VAL A 14 49.81 -6.10 36.12
N GLU A 15 49.38 -7.30 35.82
CA GLU A 15 48.91 -7.68 34.48
C GLU A 15 47.70 -6.81 34.09
N PRO A 16 47.65 -6.27 32.84
CA PRO A 16 46.47 -5.56 32.36
C PRO A 16 45.33 -6.57 32.18
N PRO A 17 44.07 -6.19 32.48
CA PRO A 17 42.94 -7.07 32.32
C PRO A 17 42.74 -7.37 30.83
N HIS A 18 42.85 -8.66 30.52
CA HIS A 18 42.65 -9.23 29.21
C HIS A 18 41.29 -8.83 28.61
N ALA A 19 41.37 -8.35 27.41
CA ALA A 19 40.34 -8.10 26.45
C ALA A 19 39.16 -9.09 26.46
N SER A 20 38.15 -8.83 27.26
CA SER A 20 36.83 -9.48 27.21
C SER A 20 35.74 -8.56 26.64
N GLY A 21 36.12 -7.40 26.14
CA GLY A 21 35.16 -6.37 25.67
C GLY A 21 34.83 -6.40 24.15
N ARG A 22 35.45 -7.26 23.36
CA ARG A 22 35.23 -7.26 21.88
C ARG A 22 34.26 -8.31 21.34
N ALA A 23 33.76 -9.21 22.19
CA ALA A 23 32.91 -10.31 21.73
C ALA A 23 31.39 -10.02 21.77
N ILE A 24 30.94 -8.82 22.17
CA ILE A 24 29.51 -8.55 22.36
C ILE A 24 28.84 -7.82 21.20
N PHE A 25 29.57 -7.38 20.19
CA PHE A 25 29.02 -6.62 19.06
C PHE A 25 29.23 -7.23 17.68
N GLU A 26 29.52 -8.52 17.60
CA GLU A 26 29.36 -9.22 16.33
C GLU A 26 27.90 -9.68 16.19
N GLN A 27 27.00 -8.70 16.12
CA GLN A 27 25.67 -8.94 15.59
C GLN A 27 25.85 -9.41 14.14
N ALA A 28 25.67 -10.71 13.95
CA ALA A 28 25.75 -11.34 12.64
C ALA A 28 24.94 -10.50 11.65
N ARG A 29 25.57 -9.96 10.62
CA ARG A 29 24.88 -9.24 9.57
C ARG A 29 23.82 -10.17 9.01
N PRO A 30 22.54 -9.71 8.92
CA PRO A 30 21.49 -10.58 8.44
C PRO A 30 21.85 -11.10 7.05
N SER A 31 21.62 -12.36 6.80
CA SER A 31 21.87 -12.96 5.49
C SER A 31 20.95 -12.30 4.43
N LEU A 32 21.33 -12.38 3.16
CA LEU A 32 20.45 -11.88 2.08
C LEU A 32 19.09 -12.56 2.11
N ASP A 33 19.04 -13.83 2.49
CA ASP A 33 17.78 -14.58 2.64
C ASP A 33 16.94 -14.05 3.81
N ASP A 34 17.55 -13.67 4.95
CA ASP A 34 16.85 -13.08 6.09
C ASP A 34 16.26 -11.71 5.71
N ILE A 35 16.99 -10.90 4.94
CA ILE A 35 16.52 -9.60 4.44
C ILE A 35 15.32 -9.82 3.52
N ARG A 36 15.44 -10.72 2.55
CA ARG A 36 14.37 -11.06 1.60
C ARG A 36 13.11 -11.54 2.31
N MET A 37 13.25 -12.46 3.25
CA MET A 37 12.13 -12.98 4.04
C MET A 37 11.45 -11.90 4.89
N ARG A 38 12.22 -10.95 5.45
CA ARG A 38 11.67 -9.80 6.19
C ARG A 38 10.87 -8.87 5.26
N ASP A 39 11.43 -8.58 4.08
CA ASP A 39 10.77 -7.72 3.10
C ASP A 39 9.48 -8.35 2.57
N GLU A 40 9.47 -9.64 2.29
CA GLU A 40 8.27 -10.38 1.91
C GLU A 40 7.20 -10.39 3.01
N ARG A 41 7.60 -10.55 4.28
CA ARG A 41 6.66 -10.47 5.42
C ARG A 41 6.06 -9.07 5.55
N ARG A 42 6.89 -8.02 5.45
CA ARG A 42 6.45 -6.63 5.49
C ARG A 42 5.50 -6.32 4.35
N PHE A 43 5.81 -6.77 3.15
CA PHE A 43 4.96 -6.60 1.97
C PHE A 43 3.59 -7.27 2.18
N ARG A 44 3.56 -8.55 2.60
CA ARG A 44 2.30 -9.26 2.89
C ARG A 44 1.49 -8.59 4.01
N GLN A 45 2.16 -8.08 5.04
CA GLN A 45 1.49 -7.36 6.13
C GLN A 45 0.84 -6.06 5.63
N LYS A 46 1.54 -5.28 4.80
CA LYS A 46 0.99 -4.07 4.18
C LYS A 46 -0.22 -4.38 3.31
N GLN A 47 -0.15 -5.42 2.49
CA GLN A 47 -1.26 -5.86 1.64
C GLN A 47 -2.50 -6.25 2.47
N ARG A 48 -2.29 -7.01 3.56
CA ARG A 48 -3.38 -7.38 4.48
C ARG A 48 -4.01 -6.17 5.16
N ALA A 49 -3.19 -5.21 5.61
CA ALA A 49 -3.67 -3.98 6.23
C ALA A 49 -4.46 -3.12 5.24
N ALA A 50 -3.96 -2.96 4.01
CA ALA A 50 -4.67 -2.25 2.96
C ALA A 50 -6.02 -2.89 2.64
N LEU A 51 -6.08 -4.21 2.49
CA LEU A 51 -7.34 -4.91 2.24
C LEU A 51 -8.31 -4.81 3.43
N ALA A 52 -7.81 -4.87 4.67
CA ALA A 52 -8.62 -4.69 5.87
C ALA A 52 -9.23 -3.28 5.90
N PHE A 53 -8.46 -2.25 5.55
CA PHE A 53 -8.96 -0.88 5.41
C PHE A 53 -10.04 -0.77 4.32
N ARG A 54 -9.81 -1.36 3.13
CA ARG A 54 -10.81 -1.36 2.06
C ARG A 54 -12.12 -2.05 2.49
N ARG A 55 -12.02 -3.20 3.14
CA ARG A 55 -13.20 -3.88 3.72
C ARG A 55 -13.94 -3.01 4.74
N HIS A 56 -13.22 -2.22 5.53
CA HIS A 56 -13.82 -1.27 6.46
C HIS A 56 -14.59 -0.18 5.73
N VAL A 57 -14.01 0.39 4.66
CA VAL A 57 -14.64 1.42 3.81
C VAL A 57 -15.98 0.93 3.27
N TYR A 58 -16.03 -0.27 2.65
CA TYR A 58 -17.28 -0.82 2.10
C TYR A 58 -18.29 -1.20 3.20
N ARG A 59 -17.82 -1.83 4.28
CA ARG A 59 -18.72 -2.22 5.39
C ARG A 59 -19.44 -1.04 6.01
N HIS A 60 -18.80 0.11 6.10
CA HIS A 60 -19.35 1.31 6.71
C HIS A 60 -19.85 2.34 5.70
N ASN A 61 -19.87 1.98 4.42
CA ASN A 61 -20.29 2.84 3.31
C ASN A 61 -19.63 4.23 3.37
N LEU A 62 -18.30 4.24 3.51
CA LEU A 62 -17.51 5.47 3.63
C LEU A 62 -17.16 6.01 2.26
N TYR A 63 -17.62 7.22 1.94
CA TYR A 63 -17.28 7.90 0.70
C TYR A 63 -16.07 8.82 0.89
N ALA A 64 -15.09 8.70 0.00
CA ALA A 64 -14.03 9.70 -0.07
C ALA A 64 -14.61 11.03 -0.57
N LYS A 65 -14.21 12.14 0.05
CA LYS A 65 -14.63 13.48 -0.37
C LYS A 65 -14.20 13.77 -1.79
N HIS A 66 -15.01 14.57 -2.47
CA HIS A 66 -14.66 15.03 -3.82
C HIS A 66 -13.36 15.84 -3.78
N VAL A 67 -12.41 15.43 -4.62
CA VAL A 67 -11.13 16.15 -4.80
C VAL A 67 -11.18 16.97 -6.07
N ALA A 68 -11.07 18.29 -5.95
CA ALA A 68 -11.06 19.19 -7.10
C ALA A 68 -9.84 18.95 -7.99
N SER A 69 -10.05 19.02 -9.30
CA SER A 69 -8.97 18.91 -10.30
C SER A 69 -8.25 20.25 -10.45
N ASN A 70 -7.07 20.37 -9.86
CA ASN A 70 -6.23 21.57 -9.95
C ASN A 70 -4.73 21.24 -9.78
N ARG A 71 -3.86 22.27 -9.94
CA ARG A 71 -2.40 22.09 -9.83
C ARG A 71 -1.90 21.66 -8.45
N TYR A 72 -2.66 21.93 -7.40
CA TYR A 72 -2.28 21.61 -6.03
C TYR A 72 -2.58 20.17 -5.68
N THR A 73 -3.79 19.72 -6.00
CA THR A 73 -4.23 18.34 -5.77
C THR A 73 -3.61 17.37 -6.77
N ARG A 74 -3.28 17.85 -7.97
CA ARG A 74 -2.81 17.07 -9.14
C ARG A 74 -3.84 16.03 -9.61
N TYR A 75 -5.09 16.15 -9.19
CA TYR A 75 -6.18 15.35 -9.72
C TYR A 75 -6.54 15.85 -11.12
N ARG A 76 -6.76 14.92 -12.03
CA ARG A 76 -7.16 15.21 -13.41
C ARG A 76 -8.67 15.12 -13.56
N PRO A 77 -9.27 15.76 -14.57
CA PRO A 77 -10.64 15.46 -14.93
C PRO A 77 -10.80 13.98 -15.28
N TYR A 78 -11.97 13.42 -14.99
CA TYR A 78 -12.27 12.06 -15.38
C TYR A 78 -12.29 11.94 -16.91
N PRO A 79 -11.61 10.94 -17.51
CA PRO A 79 -11.44 10.85 -18.96
C PRO A 79 -12.72 10.46 -19.73
N GLY A 80 -13.71 9.90 -19.04
CA GLY A 80 -14.93 9.38 -19.61
C GLY A 80 -14.72 8.21 -20.58
N PRO A 81 -15.80 7.70 -21.18
CA PRO A 81 -15.73 6.56 -22.11
C PRO A 81 -14.77 6.77 -23.28
N SER A 82 -14.75 7.99 -23.83
CA SER A 82 -13.86 8.32 -24.94
C SER A 82 -12.38 8.25 -24.56
N GLY A 83 -12.04 8.58 -23.33
CA GLY A 83 -10.68 8.46 -22.80
C GLY A 83 -10.24 6.99 -22.68
N PHE A 84 -11.09 6.14 -22.13
CA PHE A 84 -10.83 4.68 -22.04
C PHE A 84 -10.66 4.04 -23.41
N ARG A 85 -11.44 4.45 -24.43
CA ARG A 85 -11.27 3.96 -25.82
C ARG A 85 -9.96 4.38 -26.45
N ARG A 86 -9.54 5.63 -26.24
CA ARG A 86 -8.36 6.20 -26.90
C ARG A 86 -7.04 5.86 -26.23
N ASN A 87 -7.05 5.61 -24.92
CA ASN A 87 -5.82 5.42 -24.17
C ASN A 87 -5.88 4.16 -23.29
N PRO A 88 -5.22 3.06 -23.73
CA PRO A 88 -5.21 1.79 -22.97
C PRO A 88 -4.51 1.86 -21.61
N VAL A 89 -3.81 2.96 -21.33
CA VAL A 89 -3.18 3.17 -20.02
C VAL A 89 -4.24 3.24 -18.94
N TYR A 90 -5.39 3.87 -19.17
CA TYR A 90 -6.46 3.93 -18.17
C TYR A 90 -6.99 2.54 -17.79
N ALA A 91 -7.19 1.68 -18.78
CA ALA A 91 -7.62 0.29 -18.53
C ALA A 91 -6.61 -0.49 -17.70
N ARG A 92 -5.31 -0.38 -18.02
CA ARG A 92 -4.24 -1.06 -17.26
C ARG A 92 -4.14 -0.56 -15.83
N LEU A 93 -4.20 0.75 -15.63
CA LEU A 93 -4.17 1.37 -14.30
C LEU A 93 -5.33 0.89 -13.45
N LEU A 94 -6.53 0.93 -14.02
CA LEU A 94 -7.74 0.51 -13.32
C LEU A 94 -7.72 -1.00 -13.04
N SER A 95 -7.23 -1.85 -13.94
CA SER A 95 -7.10 -3.28 -13.68
C SER A 95 -6.23 -3.58 -12.45
N THR A 96 -5.12 -2.85 -12.27
CA THR A 96 -4.27 -2.99 -11.07
C THR A 96 -5.02 -2.61 -9.79
N PHE A 97 -5.80 -1.55 -9.82
CA PHE A 97 -6.65 -1.14 -8.71
C PHE A 97 -7.72 -2.20 -8.40
N LEU A 98 -8.42 -2.66 -9.44
CA LEU A 98 -9.49 -3.64 -9.31
C LEU A 98 -9.00 -4.99 -8.78
N GLN A 99 -7.82 -5.47 -9.18
CA GLN A 99 -7.23 -6.70 -8.64
C GLN A 99 -7.09 -6.68 -7.11
N ARG A 100 -6.89 -5.52 -6.50
CA ARG A 100 -6.90 -5.37 -5.05
C ARG A 100 -8.31 -5.17 -4.51
N GLU A 101 -9.05 -4.26 -5.09
CA GLU A 101 -10.35 -3.80 -4.58
C GLU A 101 -11.38 -4.92 -4.57
N LEU A 102 -11.44 -5.71 -5.64
CA LEU A 102 -12.37 -6.82 -5.76
C LEU A 102 -12.13 -7.97 -4.76
N GLN A 103 -10.99 -8.01 -4.07
CA GLN A 103 -10.75 -8.93 -2.96
C GLN A 103 -11.62 -8.66 -1.73
N VAL A 104 -12.34 -7.55 -1.71
CA VAL A 104 -13.34 -7.25 -0.67
C VAL A 104 -14.47 -8.27 -0.72
N TRP A 105 -14.87 -8.70 -1.92
CA TRP A 105 -15.98 -9.64 -2.17
C TRP A 105 -15.45 -11.02 -2.55
N PRO A 106 -15.57 -12.03 -1.66
CA PRO A 106 -15.00 -13.37 -1.92
C PRO A 106 -15.66 -14.14 -3.06
N HIS A 107 -16.87 -13.76 -3.46
CA HIS A 107 -17.68 -14.45 -4.46
C HIS A 107 -17.44 -14.01 -5.90
N VAL A 108 -16.68 -12.91 -6.12
CA VAL A 108 -16.49 -12.37 -7.47
C VAL A 108 -15.29 -13.00 -8.18
N ASP A 109 -15.39 -13.14 -9.49
CA ASP A 109 -14.25 -13.48 -10.33
C ASP A 109 -13.41 -12.23 -10.61
N ILE A 110 -12.32 -12.10 -9.85
CA ILE A 110 -11.41 -10.94 -9.92
C ILE A 110 -10.77 -10.83 -11.30
N ALA A 111 -10.34 -11.94 -11.89
CA ALA A 111 -9.67 -11.92 -13.19
C ALA A 111 -10.60 -11.43 -14.29
N PHE A 112 -11.81 -11.97 -14.32
CA PHE A 112 -12.84 -11.55 -15.27
C PHE A 112 -13.22 -10.08 -15.07
N LEU A 113 -13.57 -9.65 -13.86
CA LEU A 113 -14.03 -8.29 -13.59
C LEU A 113 -12.93 -7.24 -13.80
N SER A 114 -11.68 -7.56 -13.54
CA SER A 114 -10.54 -6.66 -13.80
C SER A 114 -10.37 -6.36 -15.29
N TYR A 115 -10.90 -7.20 -16.16
CA TYR A 115 -10.93 -6.99 -17.61
C TYR A 115 -12.27 -6.39 -18.06
N TYR A 116 -13.39 -6.92 -17.56
CA TYR A 116 -14.73 -6.53 -17.94
C TYR A 116 -15.06 -5.07 -17.60
N ILE A 117 -14.72 -4.62 -16.38
CA ILE A 117 -15.04 -3.26 -15.92
C ILE A 117 -14.37 -2.18 -16.78
N PRO A 118 -13.07 -2.23 -17.10
CA PRO A 118 -12.47 -1.27 -18.04
C PRO A 118 -13.09 -1.28 -19.44
N ALA A 119 -13.48 -2.46 -19.93
CA ALA A 119 -14.19 -2.58 -21.20
C ALA A 119 -15.57 -1.91 -21.15
N LEU A 120 -16.31 -2.09 -20.04
CA LEU A 120 -17.60 -1.45 -19.82
C LEU A 120 -17.47 0.07 -19.72
N LEU A 121 -16.42 0.60 -19.05
CA LEU A 121 -16.11 2.04 -18.96
C LEU A 121 -15.70 2.66 -20.30
N SER A 122 -15.34 1.87 -21.29
CA SER A 122 -15.15 2.36 -22.65
C SER A 122 -16.48 2.70 -23.36
N GLN A 123 -17.60 2.23 -22.81
CA GLN A 123 -18.94 2.42 -23.38
C GLN A 123 -19.83 3.30 -22.50
N LEU A 124 -19.75 3.12 -21.18
CA LEU A 124 -20.59 3.79 -20.20
C LEU A 124 -19.77 4.71 -19.30
N ASP A 125 -20.38 5.81 -18.88
CA ASP A 125 -19.78 6.69 -17.87
C ASP A 125 -19.84 6.03 -16.49
N VAL A 126 -18.79 6.21 -15.69
CA VAL A 126 -18.68 5.64 -14.33
C VAL A 126 -19.78 6.10 -13.39
N THR A 127 -20.32 7.30 -13.61
CA THR A 127 -21.40 7.90 -12.80
C THR A 127 -22.79 7.52 -13.28
N SER A 128 -22.93 6.82 -14.42
CA SER A 128 -24.22 6.47 -14.98
C SER A 128 -24.90 5.36 -14.18
N ASP A 129 -26.21 5.49 -13.96
CA ASP A 129 -26.99 4.44 -13.30
C ASP A 129 -26.89 3.09 -14.03
N THR A 130 -26.84 3.10 -15.35
CA THR A 130 -26.66 1.88 -16.15
C THR A 130 -25.34 1.17 -15.82
N PHE A 131 -24.25 1.92 -15.65
CA PHE A 131 -22.95 1.34 -15.24
C PHE A 131 -23.05 0.72 -13.85
N VAL A 132 -23.63 1.47 -12.89
CA VAL A 132 -23.79 0.99 -11.51
C VAL A 132 -24.64 -0.28 -11.46
N GLN A 133 -25.76 -0.33 -12.18
CA GLN A 133 -26.62 -1.50 -12.28
C GLN A 133 -25.86 -2.74 -12.82
N ARG A 134 -25.10 -2.56 -13.89
CA ARG A 134 -24.25 -3.64 -14.43
C ARG A 134 -23.19 -4.11 -13.44
N LEU A 135 -22.64 -3.20 -12.68
CA LEU A 135 -21.66 -3.53 -11.64
C LEU A 135 -22.31 -4.28 -10.47
N ALA A 136 -23.51 -3.86 -10.05
CA ALA A 136 -24.27 -4.46 -8.97
C ALA A 136 -24.66 -5.93 -9.25
N GLU A 137 -24.87 -6.31 -10.51
CA GLU A 137 -25.13 -7.71 -10.92
C GLU A 137 -23.99 -8.65 -10.47
N TRP A 138 -22.75 -8.15 -10.42
CA TRP A 138 -21.57 -8.93 -10.01
C TRP A 138 -21.20 -8.76 -8.55
N ILE A 139 -21.34 -7.55 -8.01
CA ILE A 139 -20.98 -7.21 -6.62
C ILE A 139 -22.06 -7.72 -5.64
N GLY A 140 -23.33 -7.77 -6.08
CA GLY A 140 -24.44 -8.32 -5.33
C GLY A 140 -25.32 -7.25 -4.64
N ASN A 141 -24.94 -5.97 -4.64
CA ASN A 141 -25.77 -4.88 -4.15
C ASN A 141 -25.41 -3.52 -4.74
N ASP A 142 -26.38 -2.60 -4.77
CA ASP A 142 -26.24 -1.27 -5.36
C ASP A 142 -25.34 -0.34 -4.54
N CYS A 143 -25.35 -0.43 -3.22
CA CYS A 143 -24.54 0.44 -2.36
C CYS A 143 -23.04 0.24 -2.63
N ASP A 144 -22.60 -1.00 -2.58
CA ASP A 144 -21.19 -1.34 -2.85
C ASP A 144 -20.82 -1.02 -4.29
N ALA A 145 -21.71 -1.25 -5.25
CA ALA A 145 -21.48 -0.93 -6.65
C ALA A 145 -21.29 0.59 -6.87
N ARG A 146 -22.13 1.42 -6.24
CA ARG A 146 -21.98 2.89 -6.28
C ARG A 146 -20.69 3.35 -5.63
N LEU A 147 -20.36 2.78 -4.47
CA LEU A 147 -19.13 3.10 -3.76
C LEU A 147 -17.89 2.69 -4.58
N LEU A 148 -17.91 1.50 -5.18
CA LEU A 148 -16.84 1.05 -6.07
C LEU A 148 -16.69 1.96 -7.30
N ALA A 149 -17.81 2.38 -7.92
CA ALA A 149 -17.80 3.33 -9.03
C ALA A 149 -17.16 4.67 -8.64
N HIS A 150 -17.51 5.20 -7.47
CA HIS A 150 -16.93 6.42 -6.91
C HIS A 150 -15.41 6.29 -6.66
N GLU A 151 -14.98 5.19 -6.06
CA GLU A 151 -13.57 4.91 -5.81
C GLU A 151 -12.77 4.76 -7.11
N MET A 152 -13.33 4.11 -8.13
CA MET A 152 -12.72 4.01 -9.47
C MET A 152 -12.55 5.37 -10.13
N GLU A 153 -13.57 6.24 -10.04
CA GLU A 153 -13.48 7.61 -10.56
C GLU A 153 -12.31 8.36 -9.90
N LEU A 154 -12.27 8.37 -8.58
CA LEU A 154 -11.22 9.05 -7.82
C LEU A 154 -9.83 8.49 -8.13
N PHE A 155 -9.71 7.17 -8.20
CA PHE A 155 -8.44 6.52 -8.52
C PHE A 155 -7.92 6.92 -9.90
N VAL A 156 -8.77 6.86 -10.92
CA VAL A 156 -8.41 7.25 -12.30
C VAL A 156 -8.03 8.73 -12.36
N ARG A 157 -8.77 9.60 -11.68
CA ARG A 157 -8.50 11.04 -11.62
C ARG A 157 -7.21 11.37 -10.86
N SER A 158 -6.81 10.56 -9.89
CA SER A 158 -5.59 10.78 -9.13
C SER A 158 -4.33 10.75 -10.02
N GLY A 159 -4.41 10.11 -11.18
CA GLY A 159 -3.30 9.98 -12.14
C GLY A 159 -2.09 9.20 -11.58
N ARG A 160 -2.23 8.61 -10.39
CA ARG A 160 -1.14 8.03 -9.62
C ARG A 160 -0.93 6.54 -9.84
N GLY A 161 -1.55 5.99 -10.87
CA GLY A 161 -1.41 4.55 -11.18
C GLY A 161 0.02 4.05 -11.43
N GLY A 162 0.99 4.97 -11.53
CA GLY A 162 2.41 4.63 -11.59
C GLY A 162 3.11 4.64 -10.22
N LEU A 163 2.45 5.15 -9.17
CA LEU A 163 3.07 5.35 -7.84
C LEU A 163 2.64 4.31 -6.79
N GLY A 164 1.80 3.35 -7.19
CA GLY A 164 1.32 2.28 -6.31
C GLY A 164 0.05 2.62 -5.52
N LEU A 165 -0.65 1.58 -5.14
CA LEU A 165 -1.92 1.66 -4.40
C LEU A 165 -1.75 2.22 -2.99
N ASP A 166 -0.59 1.99 -2.36
CA ASP A 166 -0.28 2.52 -1.03
C ASP A 166 -0.30 4.05 -1.00
N GLN A 167 0.16 4.69 -2.08
CA GLN A 167 0.13 6.15 -2.18
C GLN A 167 -1.26 6.71 -2.44
N TYR A 168 -2.12 5.92 -3.08
CA TYR A 168 -3.53 6.28 -3.20
C TYR A 168 -4.20 6.25 -1.83
N ASP A 169 -4.08 5.15 -1.09
CA ASP A 169 -4.72 4.97 0.22
C ASP A 169 -4.23 5.97 1.28
N THR A 170 -2.97 6.37 1.23
CA THR A 170 -2.38 7.35 2.17
C THR A 170 -2.43 8.80 1.67
N ASN A 171 -3.17 9.05 0.59
CA ASN A 171 -3.29 10.40 0.04
C ASN A 171 -4.08 11.30 1.02
N PRO A 172 -3.51 12.40 1.52
CA PRO A 172 -4.17 13.28 2.47
C PRO A 172 -5.41 13.99 1.93
N TRP A 173 -5.61 14.00 0.61
CA TRP A 173 -6.80 14.54 -0.03
C TRP A 173 -8.00 13.56 0.03
N LEU A 174 -7.73 12.26 0.21
CA LEU A 174 -8.77 11.26 0.38
C LEU A 174 -9.22 11.25 1.85
N GLN A 175 -10.28 11.95 2.15
CA GLN A 175 -10.90 11.95 3.46
C GLN A 175 -12.21 11.19 3.35
N TYR A 176 -12.37 10.15 4.15
CA TYR A 176 -13.55 9.30 4.15
C TYR A 176 -14.53 9.77 5.23
N ASP A 177 -15.77 10.01 4.84
CA ASP A 177 -16.85 10.36 5.74
C ASP A 177 -18.02 9.37 5.60
N ASN A 178 -18.81 9.25 6.66
CA ASN A 178 -20.14 8.63 6.58
C ASN A 178 -21.07 9.61 5.86
N VAL A 179 -21.77 9.12 4.86
CA VAL A 179 -22.84 9.85 4.17
C VAL A 179 -24.16 9.58 4.86
#